data_06e6e010ff4dde103d8280ad5efdcfb3
#
_entry.id   06e6e010ff4dde103d8280ad5efdcfb3
#
_cell.length_a   1.000
_cell.length_b   1.000
_cell.length_c   1.000
_cell.angle_alpha   90.00
_cell.angle_beta   90.00
_cell.angle_gamma   90.00
#
_symmetry.space_group_name_H-M   'P 1'
#
loop_
_entity.id
_entity.type
_entity.pdbx_description
1 polymer ?
#
loop_
_entity_poly.entity_id
_entity_poly.type
_entity_poly.pdbx_seq_one_letter_code
_entity_poly.pdbx_strand_id
1 'polypeptide(L)'
;MIYHCEDHTCNYWDEGEKLPERCPQCGRKLLRANETDMTGDDWTALGNTLWDAEASDKKRMVDCFRKAAYLGSAWGVCNLGICMEQGNGVEADPVQAFWLYQQAVEMGSLNAVCCLGVCYQYGIGTAPDAEKAAELYCKAAEY
;
A
#
# COMPACT_ATOMS: atom_id res chain seq x y z
N MET A 1 -20.06 2.62 -4.46
CA MET A 1 -19.96 4.01 -3.98
C MET A 1 -18.90 4.06 -2.90
N ILE A 2 -17.93 4.92 -3.04
CA ILE A 2 -16.86 5.10 -2.06
C ILE A 2 -17.16 6.32 -1.21
N TYR A 3 -16.95 6.23 0.10
CA TYR A 3 -17.12 7.33 1.04
C TYR A 3 -16.05 7.29 2.12
N HIS A 4 -15.74 8.45 2.66
CA HIS A 4 -14.70 8.62 3.68
C HIS A 4 -15.17 9.56 4.79
N CYS A 5 -14.51 9.48 5.95
CA CYS A 5 -14.77 10.39 7.04
C CYS A 5 -14.35 11.83 6.69
N GLU A 6 -15.15 12.82 7.10
CA GLU A 6 -14.79 14.24 6.94
C GLU A 6 -13.57 14.64 7.76
N ASP A 7 -13.26 13.91 8.82
CA ASP A 7 -12.09 14.12 9.63
C ASP A 7 -10.87 13.45 9.01
N HIS A 8 -9.96 14.23 8.48
CA HIS A 8 -8.74 13.74 7.84
C HIS A 8 -7.79 13.00 8.79
N THR A 9 -7.99 13.12 10.10
CA THR A 9 -7.22 12.34 11.08
C THR A 9 -7.83 10.97 11.33
N CYS A 10 -9.09 10.78 10.94
CA CYS A 10 -9.79 9.49 10.99
C CYS A 10 -9.70 8.83 9.61
N ASN A 11 -8.83 7.86 9.46
CA ASN A 11 -8.58 7.20 8.17
C ASN A 11 -9.67 6.17 7.80
N TYR A 12 -10.93 6.47 8.10
CA TYR A 12 -12.02 5.59 7.74
C TYR A 12 -12.42 5.78 6.28
N TRP A 13 -12.37 4.70 5.54
CA TRP A 13 -12.86 4.59 4.17
C TRP A 13 -13.70 3.33 4.05
N ASP A 14 -14.76 3.39 3.28
CA ASP A 14 -15.58 2.22 2.99
C ASP A 14 -16.21 2.32 1.61
N GLU A 15 -16.76 1.20 1.14
CA GLU A 15 -17.48 1.10 -0.11
C GLU A 15 -18.81 0.39 0.13
N GLY A 16 -19.88 0.93 -0.41
CA GLY A 16 -21.21 0.36 -0.23
C GLY A 16 -22.27 1.06 -1.06
N GLU A 17 -23.44 0.46 -1.11
CA GLU A 17 -24.59 1.04 -1.82
C GLU A 17 -25.25 2.17 -1.04
N LYS A 18 -25.18 2.12 0.28
CA LYS A 18 -25.74 3.13 1.17
C LYS A 18 -24.65 3.80 1.98
N LEU A 19 -24.70 5.13 1.99
CA LEU A 19 -23.88 5.93 2.88
C LEU A 19 -24.40 5.77 4.33
N PRO A 20 -23.58 5.27 5.26
CA PRO A 20 -23.94 5.34 6.68
C PRO A 20 -24.13 6.78 7.11
N GLU A 21 -24.98 7.02 8.08
CA GLU A 21 -25.22 8.40 8.56
C GLU A 21 -23.98 9.02 9.19
N ARG A 22 -23.16 8.21 9.85
CA ARG A 22 -21.96 8.67 10.54
C ARG A 22 -20.84 7.64 10.46
N CYS A 23 -19.61 8.14 10.55
CA CYS A 23 -18.43 7.31 10.60
C CYS A 23 -18.47 6.35 11.80
N PRO A 24 -18.31 5.03 11.58
CA PRO A 24 -18.34 4.05 12.68
C PRO A 24 -17.17 4.21 13.67
N GLN A 25 -16.08 4.84 13.26
CA GLN A 25 -14.89 5.00 14.11
C GLN A 25 -14.94 6.23 15.01
N CYS A 26 -15.38 7.38 14.50
CA CYS A 26 -15.35 8.64 15.24
C CYS A 26 -16.70 9.36 15.35
N GLY A 27 -17.74 8.84 14.71
CA GLY A 27 -19.10 9.42 14.75
C GLY A 27 -19.30 10.67 13.91
N ARG A 28 -18.29 11.13 13.17
CA ARG A 28 -18.40 12.30 12.30
C ARG A 28 -19.06 11.96 10.96
N LYS A 29 -19.44 12.97 10.23
CA LYS A 29 -20.08 12.83 8.93
C LYS A 29 -19.19 12.09 7.93
N LEU A 30 -19.81 11.26 7.10
CA LEU A 30 -19.14 10.64 5.97
C LEU A 30 -19.37 11.46 4.70
N LEU A 31 -18.34 11.61 3.91
CA LEU A 31 -18.38 12.29 2.62
C LEU A 31 -18.26 11.27 1.50
N ARG A 32 -19.09 11.44 0.48
CA ARG A 32 -19.00 10.64 -0.72
C ARG A 32 -17.73 11.04 -1.48
N ALA A 33 -16.82 10.09 -1.67
CA ALA A 33 -15.65 10.30 -2.49
C ALA A 33 -16.01 10.09 -3.97
N ASN A 34 -15.57 11.02 -4.81
CA ASN A 34 -15.57 10.79 -6.25
C ASN A 34 -14.28 10.07 -6.61
N GLU A 35 -14.38 8.87 -7.19
CA GLU A 35 -13.22 8.07 -7.58
C GLU A 35 -12.25 8.83 -8.49
N THR A 36 -12.76 9.74 -9.32
CA THR A 36 -11.93 10.54 -10.22
C THR A 36 -11.08 11.59 -9.50
N ASP A 37 -11.48 11.97 -8.28
CA ASP A 37 -10.80 13.00 -7.48
C ASP A 37 -9.85 12.38 -6.43
N MET A 38 -9.82 11.07 -6.32
CA MET A 38 -8.94 10.37 -5.38
C MET A 38 -7.50 10.40 -5.87
N THR A 39 -6.60 10.79 -4.97
CA THR A 39 -5.15 10.70 -5.22
C THR A 39 -4.65 9.27 -5.03
N GLY A 40 -3.41 9.00 -5.46
CA GLY A 40 -2.78 7.72 -5.20
C GLY A 40 -2.69 7.38 -3.71
N ASP A 41 -2.41 8.36 -2.86
CA ASP A 41 -2.36 8.16 -1.41
C ASP A 41 -3.74 7.88 -0.83
N ASP A 42 -4.81 8.45 -1.37
CA ASP A 42 -6.19 8.12 -0.99
C ASP A 42 -6.52 6.66 -1.28
N TRP A 43 -6.15 6.17 -2.44
CA TRP A 43 -6.30 4.76 -2.80
C TRP A 43 -5.48 3.84 -1.91
N THR A 44 -4.26 4.24 -1.56
CA THR A 44 -3.40 3.50 -0.64
C THR A 44 -4.04 3.42 0.76
N ALA A 45 -4.56 4.52 1.27
CA ALA A 45 -5.24 4.56 2.56
C ALA A 45 -6.46 3.63 2.58
N LEU A 46 -7.27 3.64 1.50
CA LEU A 46 -8.41 2.72 1.36
C LEU A 46 -7.94 1.26 1.37
N GLY A 47 -6.91 0.92 0.61
CA GLY A 47 -6.35 -0.43 0.59
C GLY A 47 -5.84 -0.87 1.96
N ASN A 48 -5.20 0.03 2.71
CA ASN A 48 -4.67 -0.27 4.04
C ASN A 48 -5.75 -0.65 5.06
N THR A 49 -7.01 -0.26 4.86
CA THR A 49 -8.10 -0.69 5.73
C THR A 49 -8.47 -2.16 5.55
N LEU A 50 -7.98 -2.80 4.51
CA LEU A 50 -8.35 -4.16 4.11
C LEU A 50 -7.30 -5.23 4.45
N TRP A 51 -6.21 -4.87 5.14
CA TRP A 51 -5.14 -5.82 5.49
C TRP A 51 -5.63 -7.02 6.30
N ASP A 52 -6.54 -6.80 7.24
CA ASP A 52 -7.10 -7.83 8.11
C ASP A 52 -8.42 -8.42 7.58
N ALA A 53 -8.79 -8.06 6.36
CA ALA A 53 -10.03 -8.50 5.76
C ALA A 53 -9.97 -9.95 5.27
N GLU A 54 -11.13 -10.51 4.96
CA GLU A 54 -11.24 -11.84 4.36
C GLU A 54 -10.68 -11.87 2.93
N ALA A 55 -10.41 -13.06 2.42
CA ALA A 55 -9.76 -13.27 1.13
C ALA A 55 -10.42 -12.53 -0.05
N SER A 56 -11.75 -12.38 -0.04
CA SER A 56 -12.48 -11.65 -1.08
C SER A 56 -12.15 -10.15 -1.08
N ASP A 57 -11.98 -9.56 0.10
CA ASP A 57 -11.66 -8.14 0.25
C ASP A 57 -10.17 -7.86 0.04
N LYS A 58 -9.30 -8.86 0.20
CA LYS A 58 -7.88 -8.72 -0.13
C LYS A 58 -7.64 -8.50 -1.62
N LYS A 59 -8.48 -9.01 -2.51
CA LYS A 59 -8.42 -8.68 -3.94
C LYS A 59 -8.71 -7.20 -4.18
N ARG A 60 -9.70 -6.65 -3.47
CA ARG A 60 -10.00 -5.21 -3.52
C ARG A 60 -8.84 -4.37 -3.00
N MET A 61 -8.18 -4.84 -1.93
CA MET A 61 -6.98 -4.20 -1.39
C MET A 61 -5.89 -4.10 -2.47
N VAL A 62 -5.60 -5.19 -3.16
CA VAL A 62 -4.60 -5.20 -4.25
C VAL A 62 -5.02 -4.26 -5.38
N ASP A 63 -6.29 -4.23 -5.76
CA ASP A 63 -6.80 -3.31 -6.78
C ASP A 63 -6.64 -1.85 -6.37
N CYS A 64 -6.87 -1.53 -5.10
CA CYS A 64 -6.63 -0.19 -4.55
C CYS A 64 -5.15 0.20 -4.68
N PHE A 65 -4.24 -0.71 -4.34
CA PHE A 65 -2.80 -0.45 -4.46
C PHE A 65 -2.35 -0.33 -5.93
N ARG A 66 -2.95 -1.09 -6.84
CA ARG A 66 -2.68 -0.94 -8.28
C ARG A 66 -3.12 0.42 -8.80
N LYS A 67 -4.30 0.89 -8.42
CA LYS A 67 -4.77 2.24 -8.77
C LYS A 67 -3.87 3.30 -8.17
N ALA A 68 -3.45 3.13 -6.92
CA ALA A 68 -2.51 4.03 -6.26
C ALA A 68 -1.17 4.09 -6.99
N ALA A 69 -0.63 2.96 -7.39
CA ALA A 69 0.62 2.88 -8.16
C ALA A 69 0.50 3.58 -9.51
N TYR A 70 -0.61 3.38 -10.21
CA TYR A 70 -0.90 4.05 -11.48
C TYR A 70 -0.95 5.58 -11.32
N LEU A 71 -1.45 6.07 -10.19
CA LEU A 71 -1.54 7.49 -9.89
C LEU A 71 -0.24 8.06 -9.28
N GLY A 72 0.82 7.29 -9.21
CA GLY A 72 2.14 7.74 -8.78
C GLY A 72 2.39 7.73 -7.28
N SER A 73 1.62 6.97 -6.50
CA SER A 73 1.86 6.82 -5.06
C SER A 73 2.99 5.84 -4.78
N ALA A 74 4.11 6.33 -4.27
CA ALA A 74 5.23 5.49 -3.83
C ALA A 74 4.82 4.53 -2.71
N TRP A 75 3.97 4.99 -1.82
CA TRP A 75 3.40 4.18 -0.74
C TRP A 75 2.55 3.03 -1.29
N GLY A 76 1.70 3.30 -2.29
CA GLY A 76 0.90 2.29 -2.97
C GLY A 76 1.75 1.24 -3.69
N VAL A 77 2.79 1.66 -4.38
CA VAL A 77 3.75 0.75 -5.05
C VAL A 77 4.43 -0.16 -4.03
N CYS A 78 4.89 0.38 -2.92
CA CYS A 78 5.51 -0.39 -1.83
C CYS A 78 4.53 -1.44 -1.26
N ASN A 79 3.30 -1.03 -0.96
CA ASN A 79 2.29 -1.94 -0.40
C ASN A 79 1.89 -3.03 -1.40
N LEU A 80 1.81 -2.70 -2.69
CA LEU A 80 1.58 -3.71 -3.74
C LEU A 80 2.72 -4.74 -3.76
N GLY A 81 3.97 -4.29 -3.60
CA GLY A 81 5.12 -5.16 -3.47
C GLY A 81 5.00 -6.12 -2.28
N ILE A 82 4.55 -5.63 -1.13
CA ILE A 82 4.32 -6.45 0.07
C ILE A 82 3.25 -7.52 -0.20
N CYS A 83 2.16 -7.15 -0.86
CA CYS A 83 1.12 -8.10 -1.25
C CYS A 83 1.67 -9.23 -2.14
N MET A 84 2.50 -8.88 -3.11
CA MET A 84 3.10 -9.86 -4.03
C MET A 84 4.17 -10.72 -3.35
N GLU A 85 4.91 -10.18 -2.40
CA GLU A 85 5.86 -10.96 -1.61
C GLU A 85 5.15 -12.01 -0.74
N GLN A 86 4.07 -11.63 -0.10
CA GLN A 86 3.34 -12.48 0.86
C GLN A 86 2.24 -13.32 0.21
N GLY A 87 1.84 -13.01 -1.01
CA GLY A 87 0.69 -13.65 -1.65
C GLY A 87 -0.66 -13.24 -1.05
N ASN A 88 -0.78 -12.00 -0.59
CA ASN A 88 -2.03 -11.45 -0.03
C ASN A 88 -2.92 -10.85 -1.12
N GLY A 89 -4.02 -11.53 -1.44
CA GLY A 89 -4.97 -11.08 -2.45
C GLY A 89 -4.49 -11.23 -3.88
N VAL A 90 -3.30 -11.75 -4.09
CA VAL A 90 -2.66 -11.97 -5.38
C VAL A 90 -1.72 -13.16 -5.25
N GLU A 91 -1.43 -13.84 -6.35
CA GLU A 91 -0.43 -14.91 -6.36
C GLU A 91 0.95 -14.35 -5.98
N ALA A 92 1.64 -15.05 -5.07
CA ALA A 92 2.95 -14.63 -4.61
C ALA A 92 3.96 -14.62 -5.77
N ASP A 93 4.61 -13.50 -5.98
CA ASP A 93 5.64 -13.30 -7.00
C ASP A 93 6.79 -12.44 -6.43
N PRO A 94 7.81 -13.09 -5.84
CA PRO A 94 8.92 -12.35 -5.22
C PRO A 94 9.71 -11.47 -6.20
N VAL A 95 9.81 -11.87 -7.46
CA VAL A 95 10.53 -11.11 -8.50
C VAL A 95 9.79 -9.79 -8.79
N GLN A 96 8.47 -9.84 -8.93
CA GLN A 96 7.64 -8.65 -9.11
C GLN A 96 7.68 -7.76 -7.86
N ALA A 97 7.65 -8.36 -6.66
CA ALA A 97 7.76 -7.62 -5.40
C ALA A 97 9.08 -6.85 -5.35
N PHE A 98 10.20 -7.49 -5.66
CA PHE A 98 11.51 -6.85 -5.73
C PHE A 98 11.52 -5.65 -6.69
N TRP A 99 10.93 -5.83 -7.86
CA TRP A 99 10.84 -4.78 -8.89
C TRP A 99 10.02 -3.58 -8.39
N LEU A 100 8.90 -3.85 -7.75
CA LEU A 100 8.03 -2.82 -7.18
C LEU A 100 8.74 -2.05 -6.06
N TYR A 101 9.51 -2.72 -5.22
CA TYR A 101 10.30 -2.06 -4.19
C TYR A 101 11.36 -1.13 -4.81
N GLN A 102 12.02 -1.56 -5.88
CA GLN A 102 12.98 -0.69 -6.59
C GLN A 102 12.29 0.55 -7.15
N GLN A 103 11.13 0.40 -7.77
CA GLN A 103 10.36 1.54 -8.27
C GLN A 103 9.92 2.48 -7.15
N ALA A 104 9.45 1.94 -6.04
CA ALA A 104 9.03 2.74 -4.89
C ALA A 104 10.21 3.52 -4.28
N VAL A 105 11.40 2.94 -4.24
CA VAL A 105 12.63 3.64 -3.80
C VAL A 105 12.93 4.82 -4.71
N GLU A 106 12.85 4.64 -6.02
CA GLU A 106 13.04 5.72 -7.01
C GLU A 106 12.00 6.84 -6.86
N MET A 107 10.80 6.49 -6.39
CA MET A 107 9.72 7.44 -6.12
C MET A 107 9.83 8.10 -4.74
N GLY A 108 10.80 7.73 -3.92
CA GLY A 108 11.08 8.34 -2.62
C GLY A 108 10.50 7.63 -1.40
N SER A 109 10.06 6.37 -1.52
CA SER A 109 9.53 5.62 -0.37
C SER A 109 10.63 5.09 0.54
N LEU A 110 10.65 5.54 1.79
CA LEU A 110 11.57 5.03 2.82
C LEU A 110 11.26 3.58 3.22
N ASN A 111 9.98 3.24 3.30
CA ASN A 111 9.55 1.88 3.60
C ASN A 111 10.05 0.89 2.54
N ALA A 112 10.06 1.31 1.28
CA ALA A 112 10.58 0.49 0.19
C ALA A 112 12.10 0.28 0.28
N VAL A 113 12.84 1.24 0.79
CA VAL A 113 14.27 1.09 1.04
C VAL A 113 14.52 -0.05 2.03
N CYS A 114 13.77 -0.09 3.12
CA CYS A 114 13.85 -1.19 4.10
C CYS A 114 13.43 -2.53 3.48
N CYS A 115 12.33 -2.56 2.73
CA CYS A 115 11.85 -3.78 2.07
C CYS A 115 12.87 -4.31 1.06
N LEU A 116 13.48 -3.41 0.30
CA LEU A 116 14.54 -3.78 -0.66
C LEU A 116 15.77 -4.34 0.05
N GLY A 117 16.14 -3.75 1.19
CA GLY A 117 17.19 -4.28 2.05
C GLY A 117 16.92 -5.70 2.52
N VAL A 118 15.69 -5.98 2.94
CA VAL A 118 15.24 -7.34 3.31
C VAL A 118 15.36 -8.29 2.12
N CYS A 119 14.98 -7.85 0.92
CA CYS A 119 15.11 -8.66 -0.30
C CYS A 119 16.57 -9.08 -0.56
N TYR A 120 17.51 -8.18 -0.41
CA TYR A 120 18.93 -8.51 -0.54
C TYR A 120 19.47 -9.36 0.61
N GLN A 121 18.98 -9.18 1.82
CA GLN A 121 19.42 -9.95 2.97
C GLN A 121 19.03 -11.43 2.86
N TYR A 122 17.82 -11.70 2.41
CA TYR A 122 17.26 -13.06 2.35
C TYR A 122 17.17 -13.66 0.94
N GLY A 123 17.55 -12.90 -0.08
CA GLY A 123 17.45 -13.36 -1.46
C GLY A 123 16.02 -13.47 -1.98
N ILE A 124 15.17 -12.49 -1.64
CA ILE A 124 13.78 -12.44 -2.11
C ILE A 124 13.73 -11.75 -3.48
N GLY A 125 13.45 -12.52 -4.52
CA GLY A 125 13.38 -12.01 -5.89
C GLY A 125 14.73 -11.64 -6.52
N THR A 126 15.82 -11.81 -5.80
CA THR A 126 17.19 -11.53 -6.23
C THR A 126 18.17 -12.43 -5.49
N ALA A 127 19.42 -12.50 -5.95
CA ALA A 127 20.47 -13.18 -5.20
C ALA A 127 20.78 -12.44 -3.89
N PRO A 128 21.03 -13.15 -2.78
CA PRO A 128 21.39 -12.51 -1.51
C PRO A 128 22.66 -11.67 -1.65
N ASP A 129 22.63 -10.45 -1.10
CA ASP A 129 23.77 -9.54 -1.08
C ASP A 129 23.75 -8.72 0.21
N ALA A 130 24.52 -9.17 1.20
CA ALA A 130 24.58 -8.53 2.51
C ALA A 130 25.14 -7.11 2.48
N GLU A 131 26.04 -6.81 1.55
CA GLU A 131 26.63 -5.46 1.40
C GLU A 131 25.56 -4.47 0.93
N LYS A 132 24.80 -4.82 -0.10
CA LYS A 132 23.69 -4.00 -0.60
C LYS A 132 22.61 -3.84 0.45
N ALA A 133 22.29 -4.89 1.19
CA ALA A 133 21.32 -4.82 2.29
C ALA A 133 21.78 -3.82 3.36
N ALA A 134 23.05 -3.87 3.76
CA ALA A 134 23.62 -2.95 4.74
C ALA A 134 23.60 -1.49 4.23
N GLU A 135 23.93 -1.26 2.98
CA GLU A 135 23.87 0.07 2.36
C GLU A 135 22.46 0.65 2.39
N LEU A 136 21.46 -0.16 2.07
CA LEU A 136 20.05 0.25 2.08
C LEU A 136 19.54 0.55 3.50
N TYR A 137 19.91 -0.27 4.48
CA TYR A 137 19.54 -0.02 5.88
C TYR A 137 20.19 1.27 6.41
N CYS A 138 21.45 1.51 6.06
CA CYS A 138 22.14 2.77 6.40
C CYS A 138 21.45 3.97 5.74
N LYS A 139 21.09 3.85 4.47
CA LYS A 139 20.36 4.89 3.75
C LYS A 139 18.99 5.19 4.39
N ALA A 140 18.26 4.18 4.81
CA ALA A 140 16.99 4.34 5.52
C ALA A 140 17.17 5.05 6.87
N ALA A 141 18.26 4.79 7.58
CA ALA A 141 18.58 5.41 8.87
C ALA A 141 19.00 6.89 8.77
N GLU A 142 19.44 7.36 7.59
CA GLU A 142 19.85 8.76 7.37
C GLU A 142 18.66 9.72 7.21
N TYR A 143 17.47 9.22 7.04
CA TYR A 143 16.28 10.05 6.84
C TYR A 143 15.55 10.40 8.13
#